data_2a6f1c99b45c750e00d47d85a165919c
#
_entry.id   2a6f1c99b45c750e00d47d85a165919c
#
_cell.length_a   1.000
_cell.length_b   1.000
_cell.length_c   1.000
_cell.angle_alpha   90.00
_cell.angle_beta   90.00
_cell.angle_gamma   90.00
#
_symmetry.space_group_name_H-M   'P 1'
#
loop_
_entity.id
_entity.type
_entity.pdbx_description
1 polymer ?
#
loop_
_entity_poly.entity_id
_entity_poly.type
_entity_poly.pdbx_seq_one_letter_code
_entity_poly.pdbx_strand_id
1 'polypeptide(L)'
;MTEDDIRTQIAPHQHKLGGTIHALHQLMRAYGYIHPEHLPIVADVFNISVAEVRGIVSFYEDFKTHPPARTTIRICQAEACQAVGSRVLTEELETIFGTKLGIPRSDIELEAVYCLGLCASGPAVQVNDRLIAKASAEKLQVPG
;
A
#
# COMPACT_ATOMS: atom_id res chain seq x y z
N MET A 1 -16.26 -3.94 15.41
CA MET A 1 -16.53 -3.89 13.95
C MET A 1 -17.66 -4.83 13.64
N THR A 2 -18.82 -4.28 13.34
CA THR A 2 -19.99 -5.08 13.00
C THR A 2 -20.28 -4.96 11.51
N GLU A 3 -21.03 -5.93 10.95
CA GLU A 3 -21.45 -5.89 9.56
C GLU A 3 -22.27 -4.63 9.26
N ASP A 4 -23.12 -4.22 10.18
CA ASP A 4 -23.95 -3.01 10.05
C ASP A 4 -23.12 -1.73 10.00
N ASP A 5 -22.03 -1.67 10.75
CA ASP A 5 -21.10 -0.53 10.72
C ASP A 5 -20.45 -0.39 9.33
N ILE A 6 -20.04 -1.51 8.77
CA ILE A 6 -19.41 -1.55 7.43
C ILE A 6 -20.41 -1.11 6.38
N ARG A 7 -21.64 -1.68 6.40
CA ARG A 7 -22.72 -1.31 5.47
C ARG A 7 -23.04 0.17 5.54
N THR A 8 -23.13 0.74 6.74
CA THR A 8 -23.39 2.16 6.95
C THR A 8 -22.30 3.04 6.34
N GLN A 9 -21.06 2.64 6.45
CA GLN A 9 -19.92 3.40 5.91
C GLN A 9 -19.86 3.38 4.38
N ILE A 10 -20.20 2.26 3.75
CA ILE A 10 -20.07 2.11 2.29
C ILE A 10 -21.35 2.44 1.51
N ALA A 11 -22.52 2.37 2.15
CA ALA A 11 -23.80 2.64 1.50
C ALA A 11 -23.87 3.99 0.75
N PRO A 12 -23.28 5.10 1.25
CA PRO A 12 -23.31 6.38 0.54
C PRO A 12 -22.61 6.34 -0.85
N HIS A 13 -21.78 5.35 -1.09
CA HIS A 13 -21.04 5.21 -2.36
C HIS A 13 -21.79 4.35 -3.40
N GLN A 14 -22.90 3.70 -3.02
CA GLN A 14 -23.61 2.71 -3.83
C GLN A 14 -24.04 3.24 -5.21
N HIS A 15 -24.40 4.50 -5.30
CA HIS A 15 -24.90 5.12 -6.55
C HIS A 15 -23.87 6.02 -7.23
N LYS A 16 -22.63 6.05 -6.74
CA LYS A 16 -21.59 6.88 -7.34
C LYS A 16 -20.87 6.13 -8.46
N LEU A 17 -20.43 6.87 -9.47
CA LEU A 17 -19.54 6.33 -10.49
C LEU A 17 -18.24 5.88 -9.81
N GLY A 18 -17.81 4.64 -10.06
CA GLY A 18 -16.67 4.06 -9.36
C GLY A 18 -16.91 3.84 -7.85
N GLY A 19 -18.18 3.68 -7.45
CA GLY A 19 -18.59 3.58 -6.05
C GLY A 19 -17.89 2.47 -5.29
N THR A 20 -17.65 1.32 -5.90
CA THR A 20 -16.94 0.20 -5.26
C THR A 20 -15.53 0.59 -4.83
N ILE A 21 -14.80 1.31 -5.69
CA ILE A 21 -13.45 1.80 -5.38
C ILE A 21 -13.49 2.81 -4.24
N HIS A 22 -14.45 3.75 -4.29
CA HIS A 22 -14.64 4.72 -3.20
C HIS A 22 -14.97 4.05 -1.87
N ALA A 23 -15.81 3.01 -1.89
CA ALA A 23 -16.15 2.23 -0.71
C ALA A 23 -14.93 1.51 -0.13
N LEU A 24 -14.11 0.89 -0.97
CA LEU A 24 -12.88 0.22 -0.55
C LEU A 24 -11.88 1.22 0.05
N HIS A 25 -11.72 2.40 -0.53
CA HIS A 25 -10.91 3.47 0.08
C HIS A 25 -11.46 3.93 1.43
N GLN A 26 -12.77 3.99 1.56
CA GLN A 26 -13.41 4.32 2.85
C GLN A 26 -13.08 3.27 3.92
N LEU A 27 -13.13 1.98 3.56
CA LEU A 27 -12.75 0.90 4.47
C LEU A 27 -11.27 0.95 4.84
N MET A 28 -10.38 1.25 3.87
CA MET A 28 -8.96 1.46 4.13
C MET A 28 -8.73 2.58 5.15
N ARG A 29 -9.43 3.71 5.01
CA ARG A 29 -9.31 4.83 5.96
C ARG A 29 -9.83 4.48 7.35
N ALA A 30 -10.93 3.72 7.42
CA ALA A 30 -11.57 3.37 8.68
C ALA A 30 -10.83 2.29 9.46
N TYR A 31 -10.30 1.27 8.75
CA TYR A 31 -9.74 0.06 9.37
C TYR A 31 -8.26 -0.16 9.07
N GLY A 32 -7.66 0.65 8.22
CA GLY A 32 -6.24 0.54 7.85
C GLY A 32 -5.95 -0.48 6.76
N TYR A 33 -6.81 -1.45 6.53
CA TYR A 33 -6.68 -2.46 5.48
C TYR A 33 -8.05 -3.09 5.16
N ILE A 34 -8.11 -3.85 4.07
CA ILE A 34 -9.32 -4.57 3.66
C ILE A 34 -9.30 -5.96 4.31
N HIS A 35 -10.15 -6.17 5.30
CA HIS A 35 -10.35 -7.49 5.88
C HIS A 35 -11.04 -8.43 4.89
N PRO A 36 -10.72 -9.73 4.90
CA PRO A 36 -11.45 -10.72 4.08
C PRO A 36 -12.96 -10.70 4.32
N GLU A 37 -13.38 -10.40 5.54
CA GLU A 37 -14.80 -10.30 5.93
C GLU A 37 -15.53 -9.10 5.29
N HIS A 38 -14.80 -8.09 4.83
CA HIS A 38 -15.39 -6.95 4.12
C HIS A 38 -15.87 -7.33 2.71
N LEU A 39 -15.23 -8.31 2.07
CA LEU A 39 -15.48 -8.63 0.66
C LEU A 39 -16.93 -9.06 0.39
N PRO A 40 -17.53 -9.98 1.16
CA PRO A 40 -18.94 -10.35 0.95
C PRO A 40 -19.90 -9.18 1.17
N ILE A 41 -19.60 -8.30 2.12
CA ILE A 41 -20.43 -7.13 2.45
C ILE A 41 -20.43 -6.13 1.31
N VAL A 42 -19.25 -5.83 0.77
CA VAL A 42 -19.09 -4.95 -0.39
C VAL A 42 -19.79 -5.55 -1.61
N ALA A 43 -19.61 -6.84 -1.86
CA ALA A 43 -20.26 -7.55 -2.95
C ALA A 43 -21.78 -7.42 -2.88
N ASP A 44 -22.36 -7.61 -1.71
CA ASP A 44 -23.80 -7.53 -1.48
C ASP A 44 -24.31 -6.10 -1.70
N VAL A 45 -23.67 -5.09 -1.10
CA VAL A 45 -24.08 -3.68 -1.23
C VAL A 45 -24.05 -3.20 -2.68
N PHE A 46 -23.03 -3.60 -3.45
CA PHE A 46 -22.86 -3.18 -4.84
C PHE A 46 -23.47 -4.14 -5.87
N ASN A 47 -24.08 -5.23 -5.40
CA ASN A 47 -24.69 -6.25 -6.25
C ASN A 47 -23.71 -6.80 -7.31
N ILE A 48 -22.51 -7.13 -6.88
CA ILE A 48 -21.46 -7.77 -7.68
C ILE A 48 -20.99 -9.05 -6.96
N SER A 49 -20.25 -9.90 -7.65
CA SER A 49 -19.72 -11.11 -7.04
C SER A 49 -18.55 -10.82 -6.09
N VAL A 50 -18.35 -11.69 -5.11
CA VAL A 50 -17.17 -11.65 -4.24
C VAL A 50 -15.87 -11.75 -5.06
N ALA A 51 -15.90 -12.55 -6.14
CA ALA A 51 -14.77 -12.68 -7.04
C ALA A 51 -14.40 -11.35 -7.72
N GLU A 52 -15.42 -10.55 -8.13
CA GLU A 52 -15.20 -9.23 -8.70
C GLU A 52 -14.58 -8.27 -7.67
N VAL A 53 -15.09 -8.26 -6.44
CA VAL A 53 -14.49 -7.42 -5.36
C VAL A 53 -13.06 -7.84 -5.10
N ARG A 54 -12.80 -9.13 -5.01
CA ARG A 54 -11.44 -9.66 -4.82
C ARG A 54 -10.52 -9.29 -5.97
N GLY A 55 -11.02 -9.32 -7.21
CA GLY A 55 -10.28 -8.87 -8.39
C GLY A 55 -9.89 -7.40 -8.31
N ILE A 56 -10.80 -6.54 -7.88
CA ILE A 56 -10.53 -5.11 -7.69
C ILE A 56 -9.46 -4.91 -6.61
N VAL A 57 -9.60 -5.55 -5.47
CA VAL A 57 -8.64 -5.44 -4.36
C VAL A 57 -7.26 -5.92 -4.76
N SER A 58 -7.15 -6.99 -5.54
CA SER A 58 -5.85 -7.50 -6.00
C SER A 58 -5.24 -6.66 -7.12
N PHE A 59 -6.05 -5.99 -7.93
CA PHE A 59 -5.58 -5.17 -9.05
C PHE A 59 -4.96 -3.85 -8.59
N TYR A 60 -5.56 -3.18 -7.62
CA TYR A 60 -5.09 -1.89 -7.11
C TYR A 60 -4.13 -2.08 -5.94
N GLU A 61 -2.89 -1.66 -6.11
CA GLU A 61 -1.83 -1.78 -5.08
C GLU A 61 -2.14 -1.02 -3.79
N ASP A 62 -2.97 0.02 -3.86
CA ASP A 62 -3.38 0.79 -2.69
C ASP A 62 -4.22 -0.03 -1.70
N PHE A 63 -4.91 -1.08 -2.16
CA PHE A 63 -5.74 -1.91 -1.31
C PHE A 63 -4.91 -2.99 -0.64
N LYS A 64 -4.57 -2.78 0.62
CA LYS A 64 -3.82 -3.76 1.42
C LYS A 64 -4.80 -4.71 2.11
N THR A 65 -4.44 -5.97 2.17
CA THR A 65 -5.23 -7.04 2.81
C THR A 65 -4.62 -7.53 4.13
N HIS A 66 -3.59 -6.84 4.59
CA HIS A 66 -2.93 -7.09 5.87
C HIS A 66 -2.77 -5.78 6.65
N PRO A 67 -2.66 -5.83 7.99
CA PRO A 67 -2.46 -4.62 8.78
C PRO A 67 -1.22 -3.84 8.33
N PRO A 68 -1.29 -2.49 8.30
CA PRO A 68 -0.14 -1.69 7.93
C PRO A 68 1.00 -1.85 8.93
N ALA A 69 2.22 -1.84 8.45
CA ALA A 69 3.40 -1.79 9.31
C ALA A 69 3.49 -0.42 10.01
N ARG A 70 4.19 -0.37 11.14
CA ARG A 70 4.48 0.88 11.84
C ARG A 70 5.23 1.86 10.94
N THR A 71 6.17 1.33 10.17
CA THR A 71 6.95 2.08 9.19
C THR A 71 6.94 1.35 7.87
N THR A 72 6.54 2.04 6.80
CA THR A 72 6.58 1.52 5.44
C THR A 72 7.60 2.31 4.64
N ILE A 73 8.58 1.60 4.07
CA ILE A 73 9.61 2.16 3.20
C ILE A 73 9.29 1.72 1.78
N ARG A 74 8.91 2.67 0.93
CA ARG A 74 8.65 2.43 -0.50
C ARG A 74 9.87 2.80 -1.30
N ILE A 75 10.43 1.83 -2.00
CA ILE A 75 11.67 2.00 -2.77
C ILE A 75 11.31 1.96 -4.25
N CYS A 76 11.66 3.02 -4.97
CA CYS A 76 11.39 3.08 -6.40
C CYS A 76 12.22 2.04 -7.17
N GLN A 77 11.55 1.16 -7.89
CA GLN A 77 12.13 0.12 -8.73
C GLN A 77 12.06 0.47 -10.22
N ALA A 78 11.66 1.71 -10.57
CA ALA A 78 11.62 2.18 -11.93
C ALA A 78 13.04 2.20 -12.55
N GLU A 79 13.12 2.06 -13.85
CA GLU A 79 14.39 1.92 -14.59
C GLU A 79 15.36 3.06 -14.30
N ALA A 80 14.89 4.31 -14.25
CA ALA A 80 15.73 5.47 -13.96
C ALA A 80 16.34 5.41 -12.55
N CYS A 81 15.60 4.95 -11.54
CA CYS A 81 16.12 4.76 -10.19
C CYS A 81 17.05 3.55 -10.09
N GLN A 82 16.76 2.48 -10.82
CA GLN A 82 17.65 1.32 -10.90
C GLN A 82 19.00 1.69 -11.51
N ALA A 83 19.01 2.54 -12.52
CA ALA A 83 20.24 3.01 -13.18
C ALA A 83 21.16 3.78 -12.23
N VAL A 84 20.65 4.39 -11.17
CA VAL A 84 21.41 5.18 -10.18
C VAL A 84 21.53 4.50 -8.81
N GLY A 85 21.31 3.19 -8.74
CA GLY A 85 21.65 2.38 -7.57
C GLY A 85 20.48 1.91 -6.69
N SER A 86 19.25 1.97 -7.16
CA SER A 86 18.09 1.52 -6.38
C SER A 86 18.19 0.04 -5.97
N ARG A 87 18.73 -0.82 -6.83
CA ARG A 87 18.91 -2.25 -6.49
C ARG A 87 19.86 -2.43 -5.30
N VAL A 88 21.01 -1.74 -5.32
CA VAL A 88 21.99 -1.81 -4.24
C VAL A 88 21.38 -1.29 -2.94
N LEU A 89 20.66 -0.16 -3.00
CA LEU A 89 19.95 0.38 -1.85
C LEU A 89 18.92 -0.59 -1.29
N THR A 90 18.16 -1.27 -2.16
CA THR A 90 17.19 -2.29 -1.75
C THR A 90 17.86 -3.43 -1.00
N GLU A 91 18.95 -3.97 -1.52
CA GLU A 91 19.72 -5.05 -0.89
C GLU A 91 20.29 -4.63 0.47
N GLU A 92 20.81 -3.42 0.58
CA GLU A 92 21.29 -2.86 1.84
C GLU A 92 20.17 -2.74 2.88
N LEU A 93 18.99 -2.23 2.50
CA LEU A 93 17.85 -2.10 3.40
C LEU A 93 17.29 -3.47 3.80
N GLU A 94 17.23 -4.42 2.88
CA GLU A 94 16.83 -5.80 3.20
C GLU A 94 17.76 -6.43 4.25
N THR A 95 19.05 -6.15 4.17
CA THR A 95 20.04 -6.64 5.12
C THR A 95 19.90 -5.93 6.47
N ILE A 96 19.79 -4.60 6.49
CA ILE A 96 19.70 -3.80 7.71
C ILE A 96 18.44 -4.17 8.52
N PHE A 97 17.31 -4.33 7.87
CA PHE A 97 16.03 -4.61 8.54
C PHE A 97 15.71 -6.10 8.65
N GLY A 98 16.54 -6.98 8.09
CA GLY A 98 16.35 -8.42 8.16
C GLY A 98 15.06 -8.90 7.51
N THR A 99 14.65 -8.28 6.41
CA THR A 99 13.44 -8.62 5.67
C THR A 99 13.71 -8.59 4.18
N LYS A 100 12.68 -8.88 3.39
CA LYS A 100 12.72 -8.81 1.93
C LYS A 100 11.64 -7.87 1.41
N LEU A 101 11.89 -7.33 0.22
CA LEU A 101 10.93 -6.48 -0.48
C LEU A 101 9.61 -7.23 -0.68
N GLY A 102 8.50 -6.61 -0.30
CA GLY A 102 7.16 -7.16 -0.46
C GLY A 102 6.71 -8.14 0.62
N ILE A 103 7.48 -8.37 1.66
CA ILE A 103 7.09 -9.24 2.78
C ILE A 103 6.35 -8.42 3.84
N PRO A 104 5.07 -8.73 4.13
CA PRO A 104 4.30 -8.03 5.17
C PRO A 104 4.92 -8.23 6.56
N ARG A 105 5.09 -7.14 7.30
CA ARG A 105 5.55 -7.15 8.69
C ARG A 105 4.80 -6.10 9.50
N SER A 106 4.79 -6.26 10.81
CA SER A 106 4.14 -5.31 11.73
C SER A 106 5.02 -4.12 12.10
N ASP A 107 6.33 -4.27 12.03
CA ASP A 107 7.31 -3.24 12.40
C ASP A 107 7.73 -2.40 11.19
N ILE A 108 8.48 -2.99 10.26
CA ILE A 108 8.99 -2.33 9.06
C ILE A 108 8.66 -3.20 7.85
N GLU A 109 8.06 -2.60 6.85
CA GLU A 109 7.75 -3.23 5.57
C GLU A 109 8.46 -2.48 4.45
N LEU A 110 9.13 -3.23 3.57
CA LEU A 110 9.74 -2.70 2.36
C LEU A 110 8.81 -2.97 1.17
N GLU A 111 8.36 -1.92 0.51
CA GLU A 111 7.47 -2.02 -0.67
C GLU A 111 8.17 -1.53 -1.94
N ALA A 112 7.90 -2.21 -3.06
CA ALA A 112 8.29 -1.72 -4.36
C ALA A 112 7.28 -0.71 -4.89
N VAL A 113 7.78 0.40 -5.43
CA VAL A 113 6.96 1.34 -6.22
C VAL A 113 7.69 1.63 -7.54
N TYR A 114 6.97 2.12 -8.53
CA TYR A 114 7.49 2.25 -9.89
C TYR A 114 7.46 3.69 -10.41
N CYS A 115 7.62 4.64 -9.58
CA CYS A 115 7.93 6.04 -9.79
C CYS A 115 7.33 6.88 -8.66
N LEU A 116 8.17 7.68 -8.02
CA LEU A 116 7.76 8.65 -7.00
C LEU A 116 7.82 10.10 -7.53
N GLY A 117 8.01 10.25 -8.86
CA GLY A 117 8.13 11.57 -9.48
C GLY A 117 9.50 12.24 -9.26
N LEU A 118 10.49 11.49 -8.77
CA LEU A 118 11.85 12.00 -8.47
C LEU A 118 12.92 11.37 -9.38
N CYS A 119 12.56 11.04 -10.62
CA CYS A 119 13.44 10.30 -11.54
C CYS A 119 14.80 10.99 -11.78
N ALA A 120 14.83 12.33 -11.82
CA ALA A 120 16.04 13.11 -11.99
C ALA A 120 16.92 13.16 -10.73
N SER A 121 16.41 12.74 -9.59
CA SER A 121 17.07 12.76 -8.29
C SER A 121 17.03 11.40 -7.61
N GLY A 122 17.14 10.32 -8.40
CA GLY A 122 17.16 8.96 -7.89
C GLY A 122 18.45 8.60 -7.14
N PRO A 123 18.47 7.45 -6.43
CA PRO A 123 17.32 6.61 -6.16
C PRO A 123 16.33 7.28 -5.20
N ALA A 124 15.02 7.10 -5.46
CA ALA A 124 13.96 7.71 -4.69
C ALA A 124 13.33 6.71 -3.72
N VAL A 125 13.02 7.17 -2.52
CA VAL A 125 12.41 6.40 -1.44
C VAL A 125 11.35 7.24 -0.75
N GLN A 126 10.29 6.60 -0.28
CA GLN A 126 9.30 7.22 0.58
C GLN A 126 9.25 6.47 1.91
N VAL A 127 9.54 7.16 3.00
CA VAL A 127 9.41 6.64 4.36
C VAL A 127 8.12 7.19 4.96
N ASN A 128 7.11 6.33 5.12
CA ASN A 128 5.74 6.72 5.42
C ASN A 128 5.27 7.76 4.38
N ASP A 129 5.09 9.02 4.75
CA ASP A 129 4.66 10.09 3.84
C ASP A 129 5.81 11.01 3.38
N ARG A 130 7.04 10.75 3.81
CA ARG A 130 8.19 11.59 3.50
C ARG A 130 8.97 11.06 2.28
N LEU A 131 9.06 11.88 1.25
CA LEU A 131 9.88 11.59 0.05
C LEU A 131 11.33 11.92 0.31
N ILE A 132 12.23 11.04 -0.11
CA ILE A 132 13.68 11.21 -0.01
C ILE A 132 14.30 11.01 -1.39
N ALA A 133 14.89 12.07 -1.93
CA ALA A 133 15.66 12.03 -3.16
C ALA A 133 17.12 11.65 -2.85
N LYS A 134 17.82 11.07 -3.83
CA LYS A 134 19.20 10.59 -3.68
C LYS A 134 19.37 9.79 -2.39
N ALA A 135 18.46 8.85 -2.18
CA ALA A 135 18.37 8.09 -0.95
C ALA A 135 19.59 7.18 -0.75
N SER A 136 20.01 7.04 0.49
CA SER A 136 21.03 6.12 0.93
C SER A 136 20.60 5.50 2.26
N ALA A 137 21.16 4.36 2.63
CA ALA A 137 20.85 3.73 3.90
C ALA A 137 21.10 4.68 5.10
N GLU A 138 22.12 5.54 5.01
CA GLU A 138 22.46 6.52 6.04
C GLU A 138 21.42 7.64 6.19
N LYS A 139 20.76 8.04 5.08
CA LYS A 139 19.71 9.05 5.10
C LYS A 139 18.39 8.54 5.63
N LEU A 140 18.21 7.23 5.64
CA LEU A 140 16.99 6.58 6.09
C LEU A 140 17.06 6.34 7.61
N GLN A 141 16.97 7.43 8.38
CA GLN A 141 16.82 7.34 9.83
C GLN A 141 15.39 6.89 10.11
N VAL A 142 15.23 5.60 10.34
CA VAL A 142 13.97 5.03 10.77
C VAL A 142 13.91 5.10 12.28
N PRO A 143 12.91 5.77 12.87
CA PRO A 143 12.73 5.70 14.32
C PRO A 143 12.47 4.25 14.70
N GLY A 144 13.32 3.73 15.55
CA GLY A 144 13.28 2.36 16.06
C GLY A 144 12.03 2.06 16.87
#